data_9451ea243317d7ac67dd9fce1eb10155
#
_entry.id   9451ea243317d7ac67dd9fce1eb10155
#
_cell.length_a   1.000
_cell.length_b   1.000
_cell.length_c   1.000
_cell.angle_alpha   90.00
_cell.angle_beta   90.00
_cell.angle_gamma   90.00
#
_symmetry.space_group_name_H-M   'P 1'
#
loop_
_entity.id
_entity.type
_entity.pdbx_description
1 polymer ?
#
loop_
_entity_poly.entity_id
_entity_poly.type
_entity_poly.pdbx_seq_one_letter_code
_entity_poly.pdbx_strand_id
1 'polypeptide(L)'
;MTSHSVTAAAPSSTANLGPGFDIFGLAVNAFDDFVTIERSTTTNPNHSNISMREHFRTDEASFPVRIEMTGQYHESIPLEVSKNSAGLAIQKIIKDFGIKGSFSVIVKKNIPPGFGMGSSAASAAAAVMAFDTLLDLHISKPDLVRFAAEGEKASAGSLHYDNVAASILGGFVLVRPFPTVPEFIHIEPPKDLHLVFAIPGLEVPAKKTELARKVLPENVSLGHVVHNLSNAATVVAGFVLKDVNMIARGIEDIIVEPARKHLIPCFDNVRASALDAGAFAVTISGAGPSMVAIVSGEDRLEAIANSMRIGFGQCELTCTTIKCSPSKGARIVSKK
;
A
#
# COMPACT_ATOMS: atom_id res chain seq x y z
N MET A 1 6.68 27.39 17.72
CA MET A 1 5.74 26.67 18.60
C MET A 1 5.82 25.20 18.23
N THR A 2 6.17 24.34 19.18
CA THR A 2 6.18 22.89 18.94
C THR A 2 4.73 22.40 18.82
N SER A 3 4.38 21.78 17.69
CA SER A 3 3.06 21.16 17.50
C SER A 3 2.85 20.08 18.55
N HIS A 4 1.65 20.02 19.14
CA HIS A 4 1.27 18.97 20.08
C HIS A 4 0.62 17.78 19.36
N SER A 5 0.12 17.98 18.14
CA SER A 5 -0.54 16.97 17.31
C SER A 5 -0.30 17.23 15.84
N VAL A 6 -0.02 16.18 15.08
CA VAL A 6 0.14 16.22 13.62
C VAL A 6 -0.67 15.09 12.98
N THR A 7 -1.43 15.43 11.96
CA THR A 7 -2.14 14.46 11.12
C THR A 7 -1.52 14.43 9.72
N ALA A 8 -1.15 13.26 9.26
CA ALA A 8 -0.77 13.00 7.87
C ALA A 8 -1.76 12.05 7.20
N ALA A 9 -1.87 12.16 5.88
CA ALA A 9 -2.58 11.24 5.03
C ALA A 9 -1.61 10.58 4.05
N ALA A 10 -1.85 9.31 3.73
CA ALA A 10 -1.13 8.63 2.68
C ALA A 10 -2.10 7.84 1.78
N PRO A 11 -1.88 7.89 0.45
CA PRO A 11 -2.77 7.26 -0.52
C PRO A 11 -2.59 5.75 -0.56
N SER A 12 -3.64 5.07 -1.04
CA SER A 12 -3.57 3.70 -1.52
C SER A 12 -2.57 3.57 -2.68
N SER A 13 -2.14 2.36 -2.94
CA SER A 13 -1.20 2.05 -4.01
C SER A 13 -1.49 0.71 -4.66
N THR A 14 -1.06 0.56 -5.91
CA THR A 14 -0.97 -0.74 -6.58
C THR A 14 0.48 -1.05 -6.86
N ALA A 15 0.88 -2.29 -6.64
CA ALA A 15 2.25 -2.73 -6.86
C ALA A 15 2.32 -3.79 -7.96
N ASN A 16 3.52 -4.08 -8.39
CA ASN A 16 3.88 -5.04 -9.43
C ASN A 16 3.55 -4.57 -10.85
N LEU A 17 2.33 -4.11 -11.13
CA LEU A 17 1.89 -3.65 -12.45
C LEU A 17 2.32 -4.61 -13.58
N GLY A 18 1.95 -5.88 -13.45
CA GLY A 18 2.40 -6.96 -14.33
C GLY A 18 3.83 -7.40 -14.00
N PRO A 19 4.82 -7.19 -14.89
CA PRO A 19 6.16 -7.79 -14.79
C PRO A 19 7.08 -7.15 -13.76
N GLY A 20 6.65 -6.11 -13.07
CA GLY A 20 7.46 -5.36 -12.07
C GLY A 20 7.35 -5.90 -10.64
N PHE A 21 7.32 -7.21 -10.46
CA PHE A 21 7.22 -7.86 -9.16
C PHE A 21 8.27 -7.35 -8.17
N ASP A 22 7.81 -6.84 -7.01
CA ASP A 22 8.62 -6.23 -5.94
C ASP A 22 9.45 -4.99 -6.37
N ILE A 23 9.22 -4.47 -7.59
CA ILE A 23 9.97 -3.36 -8.16
C ILE A 23 9.06 -2.15 -8.42
N PHE A 24 7.84 -2.36 -8.94
CA PHE A 24 6.96 -1.27 -9.35
C PHE A 24 5.90 -0.97 -8.30
N GLY A 25 5.76 0.31 -7.97
CA GLY A 25 4.66 0.85 -7.17
C GLY A 25 4.03 2.07 -7.84
N LEU A 26 2.71 2.18 -7.75
CA LEU A 26 1.96 3.34 -8.24
C LEU A 26 0.99 3.80 -7.16
N ALA A 27 1.16 5.04 -6.70
CA ALA A 27 0.21 5.68 -5.79
C ALA A 27 -1.07 6.06 -6.54
N VAL A 28 -2.21 5.83 -5.91
CA VAL A 28 -3.52 6.10 -6.51
C VAL A 28 -4.47 6.79 -5.53
N ASN A 29 -5.34 7.66 -6.02
CA ASN A 29 -6.30 8.43 -5.22
C ASN A 29 -7.61 7.68 -4.95
N ALA A 30 -7.58 6.33 -4.94
CA ALA A 30 -8.76 5.53 -4.62
C ALA A 30 -9.21 5.70 -3.16
N PHE A 31 -8.25 5.71 -2.23
CA PHE A 31 -8.46 5.90 -0.80
C PHE A 31 -7.24 6.56 -0.17
N ASP A 32 -7.44 7.17 1.02
CA ASP A 32 -6.38 7.60 1.93
C ASP A 32 -6.57 6.97 3.31
N ASP A 33 -5.49 6.50 3.93
CA ASP A 33 -5.41 6.32 5.37
C ASP A 33 -4.88 7.60 6.03
N PHE A 34 -5.32 7.87 7.25
CA PHE A 34 -4.87 9.02 8.03
C PHE A 34 -4.24 8.53 9.33
N VAL A 35 -3.15 9.17 9.72
CA VAL A 35 -2.54 8.93 11.03
C VAL A 35 -2.34 10.26 11.74
N THR A 36 -2.91 10.35 12.94
CA THR A 36 -2.69 11.47 13.86
C THR A 36 -1.77 11.01 14.97
N ILE A 37 -0.72 11.78 15.21
CA ILE A 37 0.22 11.52 16.30
C ILE A 37 0.19 12.70 17.26
N GLU A 38 0.02 12.37 18.54
CA GLU A 38 0.00 13.32 19.63
C GLU A 38 1.10 13.00 20.64
N ARG A 39 1.82 14.02 21.10
CA ARG A 39 2.78 13.85 22.19
C ARG A 39 2.03 13.92 23.51
N SER A 40 2.11 12.86 24.32
CA SER A 40 1.55 12.87 25.67
C SER A 40 2.32 13.82 26.57
N THR A 41 1.61 14.80 27.15
CA THR A 41 2.18 15.77 28.10
C THR A 41 2.22 15.26 29.53
N THR A 42 1.69 14.04 29.78
CA THR A 42 1.60 13.49 31.15
C THR A 42 2.89 12.82 31.59
N THR A 43 3.74 13.58 32.26
CA THR A 43 4.80 13.06 33.15
C THR A 43 4.28 12.70 34.56
N ASN A 44 2.96 12.52 34.75
CA ASN A 44 2.40 12.28 36.06
C ASN A 44 1.79 10.88 36.18
N PRO A 45 2.40 9.96 36.97
CA PRO A 45 1.84 8.63 37.21
C PRO A 45 0.61 8.61 38.12
N ASN A 46 0.06 9.78 38.55
CA ASN A 46 -0.93 9.91 39.63
C ASN A 46 -2.34 10.34 39.21
N HIS A 47 -2.75 10.28 37.95
CA HIS A 47 -4.16 10.42 37.58
C HIS A 47 -4.74 9.10 37.05
N SER A 48 -4.86 8.14 37.99
CA SER A 48 -5.63 6.92 37.83
C SER A 48 -7.04 7.12 38.38
N ASN A 49 -7.94 7.67 37.59
CA ASN A 49 -9.38 7.54 37.81
C ASN A 49 -10.08 7.34 36.47
N ILE A 50 -9.96 6.15 35.91
CA ILE A 50 -10.95 5.54 35.03
C ILE A 50 -10.78 4.03 35.20
N SER A 51 -11.87 3.38 35.57
CA SER A 51 -12.04 1.94 35.83
C SER A 51 -11.84 1.06 34.59
N MET A 52 -10.59 0.72 34.28
CA MET A 52 -10.24 -0.40 33.40
C MET A 52 -8.90 -1.02 33.85
N ARG A 53 -8.90 -1.54 35.08
CA ARG A 53 -7.78 -2.29 35.65
C ARG A 53 -8.03 -3.79 35.53
N GLU A 54 -8.24 -4.31 34.34
CA GLU A 54 -8.16 -5.77 34.15
C GLU A 54 -7.74 -6.03 32.71
N HIS A 55 -6.47 -6.35 32.50
CA HIS A 55 -5.81 -7.10 31.43
C HIS A 55 -4.42 -6.60 31.04
N PHE A 56 -3.67 -5.98 31.95
CA PHE A 56 -2.24 -5.78 31.68
C PHE A 56 -1.40 -6.73 32.52
N ARG A 57 -0.91 -7.81 31.89
CA ARG A 57 0.24 -8.57 32.40
C ARG A 57 1.47 -7.68 32.26
N THR A 58 2.04 -7.36 33.40
CA THR A 58 3.32 -6.68 33.61
C THR A 58 4.44 -7.58 33.11
N ASP A 59 5.06 -7.24 31.93
CA ASP A 59 6.44 -7.64 31.60
C ASP A 59 6.95 -6.99 30.30
N GLU A 60 6.26 -6.02 29.70
CA GLU A 60 6.82 -5.20 28.63
C GLU A 60 7.24 -3.85 29.22
N ALA A 61 8.55 -3.57 29.21
CA ALA A 61 9.09 -2.25 29.44
C ALA A 61 8.28 -1.25 28.59
N SER A 62 7.60 -0.30 29.23
CA SER A 62 6.58 0.60 28.67
C SER A 62 7.00 1.13 27.29
N PHE A 63 6.46 0.55 26.22
CA PHE A 63 6.61 1.15 24.90
C PHE A 63 5.95 2.51 24.92
N PRO A 64 6.66 3.56 24.47
CA PRO A 64 6.16 4.94 24.54
C PRO A 64 5.04 5.22 23.52
N VAL A 65 4.44 4.19 22.90
CA VAL A 65 3.45 4.31 21.84
C VAL A 65 2.17 3.58 22.19
N ARG A 66 1.04 4.31 22.22
CA ARG A 66 -0.31 3.77 22.33
C ARG A 66 -1.01 3.93 20.99
N ILE A 67 -1.62 2.84 20.47
CA ILE A 67 -2.33 2.82 19.19
C ILE A 67 -3.83 2.80 19.43
N GLU A 68 -4.54 3.65 18.70
CA GLU A 68 -5.99 3.66 18.56
C GLU A 68 -6.35 3.51 17.08
N MET A 69 -7.39 2.72 16.80
CA MET A 69 -7.84 2.48 15.43
C MET A 69 -9.25 3.03 15.23
N THR A 70 -9.47 3.71 14.12
CA THR A 70 -10.77 4.24 13.68
C THR A 70 -10.94 4.00 12.18
N GLY A 71 -12.07 4.41 11.59
CA GLY A 71 -12.36 4.27 10.16
C GLY A 71 -13.04 2.95 9.81
N GLN A 72 -13.28 2.73 8.54
CA GLN A 72 -14.12 1.63 8.04
C GLN A 72 -13.58 0.24 8.35
N TYR A 73 -12.25 0.07 8.39
CA TYR A 73 -11.59 -1.24 8.52
C TYR A 73 -10.79 -1.37 9.82
N HIS A 74 -11.16 -0.63 10.87
CA HIS A 74 -10.38 -0.57 12.11
C HIS A 74 -10.37 -1.89 12.89
N GLU A 75 -11.47 -2.66 12.89
CA GLU A 75 -11.63 -3.87 13.70
C GLU A 75 -10.69 -5.01 13.29
N SER A 76 -10.23 -5.02 12.04
CA SER A 76 -9.37 -6.07 11.50
C SER A 76 -7.87 -5.89 11.78
N ILE A 77 -7.49 -4.78 12.43
CA ILE A 77 -6.08 -4.41 12.63
C ILE A 77 -5.70 -4.47 14.10
N PRO A 78 -4.61 -5.19 14.47
CA PRO A 78 -4.16 -5.27 15.86
C PRO A 78 -3.75 -3.91 16.44
N LEU A 79 -4.06 -3.69 17.72
CA LEU A 79 -3.60 -2.52 18.49
C LEU A 79 -2.19 -2.69 19.05
N GLU A 80 -1.67 -3.91 19.09
CA GLU A 80 -0.32 -4.20 19.55
C GLU A 80 0.72 -3.60 18.59
N VAL A 81 1.64 -2.81 19.12
CA VAL A 81 2.65 -2.05 18.33
C VAL A 81 3.46 -2.97 17.42
N SER A 82 3.86 -4.14 17.91
CA SER A 82 4.64 -5.14 17.17
C SER A 82 3.88 -5.82 16.01
N LYS A 83 2.54 -5.70 15.98
CA LYS A 83 1.66 -6.28 14.97
C LYS A 83 0.92 -5.22 14.15
N ASN A 84 1.29 -3.95 14.32
CA ASN A 84 0.67 -2.82 13.65
C ASN A 84 1.70 -2.09 12.77
N SER A 85 1.40 -1.88 11.49
CA SER A 85 2.34 -1.30 10.55
C SER A 85 2.76 0.13 10.90
N ALA A 86 1.83 0.96 11.36
CA ALA A 86 2.14 2.31 11.86
C ALA A 86 2.99 2.24 13.12
N GLY A 87 2.66 1.31 14.03
CA GLY A 87 3.39 1.11 15.29
C GLY A 87 4.84 0.70 15.09
N LEU A 88 5.09 -0.32 14.27
CA LEU A 88 6.47 -0.79 13.98
C LEU A 88 7.31 0.29 13.31
N ALA A 89 6.74 1.03 12.35
CA ALA A 89 7.45 2.10 11.66
C ALA A 89 7.88 3.21 12.63
N ILE A 90 6.98 3.66 13.53
CA ILE A 90 7.30 4.65 14.56
C ILE A 90 8.31 4.10 15.57
N GLN A 91 8.14 2.85 16.02
CA GLN A 91 9.06 2.20 16.96
C GLN A 91 10.49 2.16 16.42
N LYS A 92 10.66 1.93 15.13
CA LYS A 92 11.98 1.96 14.47
C LYS A 92 12.61 3.35 14.54
N ILE A 93 11.84 4.42 14.23
CA ILE A 93 12.35 5.80 14.34
C ILE A 93 12.73 6.13 15.79
N ILE A 94 11.86 5.80 16.76
CA ILE A 94 12.11 6.03 18.19
C ILE A 94 13.44 5.38 18.60
N LYS A 95 13.66 4.13 18.18
CA LYS A 95 14.88 3.38 18.51
C LYS A 95 16.13 3.99 17.87
N ASP A 96 16.07 4.31 16.59
CA ASP A 96 17.24 4.77 15.85
C ASP A 96 17.68 6.19 16.24
N PHE A 97 16.70 7.06 16.58
CA PHE A 97 16.98 8.43 17.02
C PHE A 97 17.08 8.59 18.54
N GLY A 98 16.89 7.52 19.32
CA GLY A 98 16.93 7.58 20.79
C GLY A 98 15.85 8.50 21.40
N ILE A 99 14.66 8.56 20.78
CA ILE A 99 13.60 9.49 21.16
C ILE A 99 12.98 9.07 22.49
N LYS A 100 12.82 10.05 23.40
CA LYS A 100 12.17 9.87 24.70
C LYS A 100 10.80 10.55 24.71
N GLY A 101 9.84 9.94 25.42
CA GLY A 101 8.49 10.47 25.58
C GLY A 101 7.43 9.44 25.24
N SER A 102 6.18 9.77 25.44
CA SER A 102 5.03 8.91 25.13
C SER A 102 4.19 9.54 24.02
N PHE A 103 3.66 8.70 23.13
CA PHE A 103 2.92 9.14 21.95
C PHE A 103 1.60 8.36 21.81
N SER A 104 0.52 9.07 21.51
CA SER A 104 -0.74 8.48 21.05
C SER A 104 -0.75 8.50 19.52
N VAL A 105 -1.08 7.37 18.91
CA VAL A 105 -1.12 7.16 17.46
C VAL A 105 -2.52 6.72 17.08
N ILE A 106 -3.28 7.60 16.46
CA ILE A 106 -4.65 7.34 16.02
C ILE A 106 -4.63 7.07 14.51
N VAL A 107 -4.91 5.83 14.12
CA VAL A 107 -4.95 5.41 12.70
C VAL A 107 -6.39 5.33 12.23
N LYS A 108 -6.76 6.18 11.26
CA LYS A 108 -8.05 6.09 10.56
C LYS A 108 -7.89 5.23 9.32
N LYS A 109 -8.38 3.99 9.40
CA LYS A 109 -8.22 2.95 8.40
C LYS A 109 -9.36 2.96 7.39
N ASN A 110 -9.10 3.43 6.17
CA ASN A 110 -10.07 3.51 5.09
C ASN A 110 -9.73 2.63 3.88
N ILE A 111 -8.46 2.18 3.78
CA ILE A 111 -8.01 1.29 2.71
C ILE A 111 -8.27 -0.16 3.14
N PRO A 112 -9.00 -0.97 2.34
CA PRO A 112 -9.31 -2.34 2.69
C PRO A 112 -8.04 -3.19 2.86
N PRO A 113 -7.83 -3.81 4.05
CA PRO A 113 -6.65 -4.62 4.30
C PRO A 113 -6.71 -5.96 3.58
N GLY A 114 -5.58 -6.42 3.04
CA GLY A 114 -5.47 -7.71 2.36
C GLY A 114 -5.92 -7.73 0.89
N PHE A 115 -6.45 -6.62 0.35
CA PHE A 115 -6.97 -6.55 -1.03
C PHE A 115 -5.93 -6.11 -2.07
N GLY A 116 -4.66 -6.00 -1.73
CA GLY A 116 -3.61 -5.64 -2.69
C GLY A 116 -3.57 -4.14 -3.04
N MET A 117 -4.12 -3.29 -2.17
CA MET A 117 -4.22 -1.84 -2.37
C MET A 117 -3.26 -1.03 -1.47
N GLY A 118 -2.19 -1.63 -0.99
CA GLY A 118 -1.18 -0.95 -0.18
C GLY A 118 -1.66 -0.48 1.20
N SER A 119 -2.64 -1.19 1.79
CA SER A 119 -3.30 -0.77 3.04
C SER A 119 -2.32 -0.62 4.23
N SER A 120 -1.42 -1.58 4.45
CA SER A 120 -0.38 -1.50 5.50
C SER A 120 0.64 -0.40 5.19
N ALA A 121 1.06 -0.31 3.93
CA ALA A 121 2.01 0.68 3.44
C ALA A 121 1.52 2.12 3.65
N ALA A 122 0.26 2.41 3.36
CA ALA A 122 -0.32 3.74 3.56
C ALA A 122 -0.37 4.13 5.04
N SER A 123 -0.80 3.22 5.94
CA SER A 123 -0.78 3.50 7.38
C SER A 123 0.63 3.77 7.90
N ALA A 124 1.63 2.96 7.48
CA ALA A 124 3.02 3.18 7.85
C ALA A 124 3.58 4.49 7.27
N ALA A 125 3.28 4.80 6.00
CA ALA A 125 3.70 6.04 5.33
C ALA A 125 3.14 7.29 6.03
N ALA A 126 1.83 7.30 6.34
CA ALA A 126 1.22 8.41 7.08
C ALA A 126 1.83 8.55 8.48
N ALA A 127 2.12 7.42 9.16
CA ALA A 127 2.70 7.41 10.50
C ALA A 127 4.10 8.04 10.53
N VAL A 128 5.01 7.62 9.64
CA VAL A 128 6.36 8.16 9.62
C VAL A 128 6.37 9.63 9.22
N MET A 129 5.52 10.06 8.29
CA MET A 129 5.38 11.44 7.86
C MET A 129 4.87 12.33 9.01
N ALA A 130 3.85 11.87 9.76
CA ALA A 130 3.31 12.61 10.89
C ALA A 130 4.34 12.71 12.04
N PHE A 131 5.07 11.61 12.31
CA PHE A 131 6.06 11.55 13.38
C PHE A 131 7.28 12.41 13.11
N ASP A 132 7.83 12.34 11.88
CA ASP A 132 8.90 13.22 11.40
C ASP A 132 8.54 14.70 11.58
N THR A 133 7.32 15.04 11.12
CA THR A 133 6.83 16.44 11.21
C THR A 133 6.57 16.89 12.65
N LEU A 134 6.04 16.00 13.51
CA LEU A 134 5.76 16.33 14.92
C LEU A 134 7.03 16.67 15.70
N LEU A 135 8.10 15.95 15.41
CA LEU A 135 9.38 16.08 16.14
C LEU A 135 10.44 16.87 15.38
N ASP A 136 10.11 17.39 14.20
CA ASP A 136 11.02 18.18 13.34
C ASP A 136 12.36 17.46 13.08
N LEU A 137 12.29 16.17 12.74
CA LEU A 137 13.46 15.31 12.58
C LEU A 137 14.18 15.53 11.24
N HIS A 138 13.49 16.09 10.25
CA HIS A 138 14.01 16.34 8.90
C HIS A 138 14.53 15.09 8.20
N ILE A 139 13.83 13.96 8.36
CA ILE A 139 14.19 12.69 7.74
C ILE A 139 14.02 12.81 6.22
N SER A 140 15.01 12.36 5.46
CA SER A 140 14.93 12.36 3.99
C SER A 140 13.78 11.45 3.51
N LYS A 141 13.17 11.78 2.36
CA LYS A 141 12.10 10.93 1.79
C LYS A 141 12.52 9.47 1.59
N PRO A 142 13.72 9.17 1.05
CA PRO A 142 14.21 7.79 0.97
C PRO A 142 14.30 7.09 2.32
N ASP A 143 14.71 7.80 3.39
CA ASP A 143 14.77 7.23 4.72
C ASP A 143 13.38 7.05 5.34
N LEU A 144 12.44 7.96 5.09
CA LEU A 144 11.02 7.76 5.46
C LEU A 144 10.46 6.48 4.82
N VAL A 145 10.79 6.19 3.55
CA VAL A 145 10.40 4.92 2.90
C VAL A 145 10.99 3.72 3.65
N ARG A 146 12.26 3.80 4.05
CA ARG A 146 12.91 2.70 4.81
C ARG A 146 12.27 2.49 6.18
N PHE A 147 11.96 3.55 6.90
CA PHE A 147 11.27 3.46 8.19
C PHE A 147 9.85 2.90 8.04
N ALA A 148 9.09 3.36 7.05
CA ALA A 148 7.75 2.86 6.80
C ALA A 148 7.76 1.39 6.35
N ALA A 149 8.77 0.94 5.61
CA ALA A 149 8.91 -0.47 5.20
C ALA A 149 9.10 -1.42 6.39
N GLU A 150 9.63 -0.96 7.54
CA GLU A 150 9.64 -1.77 8.77
C GLU A 150 8.22 -2.17 9.19
N GLY A 151 7.22 -1.32 8.89
CA GLY A 151 5.80 -1.63 9.11
C GLY A 151 5.29 -2.82 8.31
N GLU A 152 5.87 -3.12 7.15
CA GLU A 152 5.47 -4.28 6.33
C GLU A 152 5.75 -5.62 7.02
N LYS A 153 6.70 -5.68 7.94
CA LYS A 153 6.96 -6.88 8.74
C LYS A 153 5.74 -7.32 9.56
N ALA A 154 4.87 -6.39 9.95
CA ALA A 154 3.65 -6.71 10.69
C ALA A 154 2.63 -7.49 9.84
N SER A 155 2.58 -7.24 8.54
CA SER A 155 1.58 -7.79 7.62
C SER A 155 2.14 -8.88 6.71
N ALA A 156 3.35 -8.71 6.18
CA ALA A 156 3.95 -9.59 5.19
C ALA A 156 5.12 -10.43 5.73
N GLY A 157 5.59 -10.15 6.96
CA GLY A 157 6.72 -10.83 7.59
C GLY A 157 8.09 -10.48 7.00
N SER A 158 8.14 -9.66 5.95
CA SER A 158 9.36 -9.24 5.26
C SER A 158 9.26 -7.79 4.77
N LEU A 159 10.40 -7.19 4.42
CA LEU A 159 10.44 -5.83 3.90
C LEU A 159 9.99 -5.80 2.44
N HIS A 160 9.02 -4.93 2.15
CA HIS A 160 8.55 -4.62 0.81
C HIS A 160 8.54 -3.12 0.63
N TYR A 161 9.12 -2.64 -0.44
CA TYR A 161 9.33 -1.20 -0.64
C TYR A 161 8.38 -0.60 -1.69
N ASP A 162 7.84 -1.39 -2.60
CA ASP A 162 7.05 -0.95 -3.75
C ASP A 162 5.81 -0.12 -3.35
N ASN A 163 4.92 -0.69 -2.54
CA ASN A 163 3.74 0.02 -2.05
C ASN A 163 4.10 1.19 -1.12
N VAL A 164 5.09 0.99 -0.24
CA VAL A 164 5.51 2.02 0.72
C VAL A 164 6.14 3.21 0.01
N ALA A 165 7.03 2.94 -0.95
CA ALA A 165 7.66 4.00 -1.74
C ALA A 165 6.62 4.78 -2.55
N ALA A 166 5.65 4.10 -3.17
CA ALA A 166 4.54 4.74 -3.86
C ALA A 166 3.71 5.60 -2.89
N SER A 167 3.32 5.07 -1.73
CA SER A 167 2.52 5.82 -0.75
C SER A 167 3.25 7.05 -0.19
N ILE A 168 4.59 7.03 -0.05
CA ILE A 168 5.37 8.19 0.44
C ILE A 168 5.69 9.18 -0.67
N LEU A 169 6.20 8.69 -1.81
CA LEU A 169 6.74 9.53 -2.87
C LEU A 169 5.65 10.02 -3.83
N GLY A 170 4.59 9.25 -4.00
CA GLY A 170 3.55 9.46 -5.00
C GLY A 170 3.97 8.98 -6.39
N GLY A 171 3.05 9.08 -7.35
CA GLY A 171 3.29 8.73 -8.74
C GLY A 171 3.72 7.29 -8.94
N PHE A 172 4.45 7.04 -10.01
CA PHE A 172 5.08 5.75 -10.29
C PHE A 172 6.47 5.71 -9.68
N VAL A 173 6.76 4.64 -8.95
CA VAL A 173 8.07 4.43 -8.31
C VAL A 173 8.66 3.11 -8.76
N LEU A 174 9.91 3.17 -9.18
CA LEU A 174 10.75 2.01 -9.43
C LEU A 174 11.68 1.82 -8.23
N VAL A 175 11.59 0.66 -7.61
CA VAL A 175 12.44 0.25 -6.50
C VAL A 175 13.62 -0.56 -7.03
N ARG A 176 14.83 -0.15 -6.70
CA ARG A 176 16.04 -0.92 -6.96
C ARG A 176 16.53 -1.51 -5.64
N PRO A 177 16.17 -2.78 -5.34
CA PRO A 177 16.51 -3.41 -4.08
C PRO A 177 17.97 -3.87 -4.10
N PHE A 178 18.94 -2.99 -3.75
CA PHE A 178 20.35 -3.40 -3.75
C PHE A 178 21.00 -3.47 -2.39
N PRO A 179 22.16 -4.16 -2.29
CA PRO A 179 22.42 -5.08 -1.17
C PRO A 179 22.56 -4.40 0.18
N THR A 180 22.79 -3.09 0.22
CA THR A 180 22.91 -2.36 1.50
C THR A 180 21.83 -1.29 1.68
N VAL A 181 21.44 -0.60 0.60
CA VAL A 181 20.51 0.52 0.66
C VAL A 181 19.64 0.53 -0.61
N PRO A 182 18.31 0.35 -0.51
CA PRO A 182 17.43 0.43 -1.68
C PRO A 182 17.41 1.86 -2.25
N GLU A 183 17.35 1.96 -3.58
CA GLU A 183 17.17 3.19 -4.30
C GLU A 183 15.72 3.29 -4.80
N PHE A 184 15.19 4.51 -4.82
CA PHE A 184 13.82 4.79 -5.27
C PHE A 184 13.86 5.82 -6.38
N ILE A 185 13.40 5.43 -7.57
CA ILE A 185 13.30 6.31 -8.74
C ILE A 185 11.84 6.68 -8.91
N HIS A 186 11.52 7.96 -8.73
CA HIS A 186 10.18 8.50 -8.92
C HIS A 186 10.00 8.99 -10.35
N ILE A 187 8.92 8.62 -10.99
CA ILE A 187 8.51 9.08 -12.32
C ILE A 187 7.08 9.61 -12.22
N GLU A 188 6.86 10.85 -12.62
CA GLU A 188 5.53 11.43 -12.70
C GLU A 188 4.70 10.69 -13.74
N PRO A 189 3.49 10.18 -13.42
CA PRO A 189 2.66 9.47 -14.38
C PRO A 189 2.11 10.34 -15.50
N PRO A 190 1.67 9.76 -16.64
CA PRO A 190 0.86 10.47 -17.63
C PRO A 190 -0.41 11.07 -17.02
N LYS A 191 -0.84 12.23 -17.47
CA LYS A 191 -2.05 12.91 -16.94
C LYS A 191 -3.36 12.20 -17.32
N ASP A 192 -3.35 11.53 -18.46
CA ASP A 192 -4.46 10.76 -19.01
C ASP A 192 -4.48 9.30 -18.56
N LEU A 193 -3.55 8.90 -17.68
CA LEU A 193 -3.57 7.60 -17.04
C LEU A 193 -4.66 7.54 -15.98
N HIS A 194 -5.63 6.69 -16.21
CA HIS A 194 -6.68 6.35 -15.25
C HIS A 194 -6.68 4.87 -14.95
N LEU A 195 -7.28 4.50 -13.82
CA LEU A 195 -7.38 3.12 -13.36
C LEU A 195 -8.79 2.82 -12.88
N VAL A 196 -9.20 1.57 -13.07
CA VAL A 196 -10.39 1.02 -12.43
C VAL A 196 -9.97 -0.16 -11.58
N PHE A 197 -10.17 -0.05 -10.26
CA PHE A 197 -10.04 -1.18 -9.35
C PHE A 197 -11.35 -1.95 -9.29
N ALA A 198 -11.27 -3.27 -9.28
CA ALA A 198 -12.36 -4.16 -8.97
C ALA A 198 -11.99 -4.97 -7.72
N ILE A 199 -12.74 -4.76 -6.65
CA ILE A 199 -12.53 -5.34 -5.31
C ILE A 199 -13.62 -6.38 -5.11
N PRO A 200 -13.31 -7.69 -5.14
CA PRO A 200 -14.31 -8.73 -4.94
C PRO A 200 -14.80 -8.77 -3.49
N GLY A 201 -16.10 -9.04 -3.31
CA GLY A 201 -16.72 -9.24 -2.00
C GLY A 201 -16.46 -10.65 -1.48
N LEU A 202 -15.27 -10.87 -0.94
CA LEU A 202 -14.87 -12.14 -0.35
C LEU A 202 -14.08 -11.92 0.95
N GLU A 203 -14.03 -12.93 1.79
CA GLU A 203 -13.16 -12.92 2.96
C GLU A 203 -11.71 -13.17 2.56
N VAL A 204 -10.82 -12.32 3.06
CA VAL A 204 -9.39 -12.44 2.79
C VAL A 204 -8.73 -13.20 3.95
N PRO A 205 -8.02 -14.31 3.67
CA PRO A 205 -7.35 -15.06 4.72
C PRO A 205 -6.25 -14.24 5.40
N ALA A 206 -6.04 -14.49 6.69
CA ALA A 206 -4.89 -13.94 7.40
C ALA A 206 -3.58 -14.29 6.68
N LYS A 207 -2.61 -13.35 6.66
CA LYS A 207 -1.32 -13.52 6.00
C LYS A 207 -1.40 -13.80 4.48
N LYS A 208 -2.41 -13.27 3.83
CA LYS A 208 -2.66 -13.47 2.39
C LYS A 208 -1.43 -13.17 1.51
N THR A 209 -0.65 -12.14 1.84
CA THR A 209 0.59 -11.80 1.10
C THR A 209 1.62 -12.93 1.20
N GLU A 210 1.75 -13.58 2.35
CA GLU A 210 2.62 -14.75 2.52
C GLU A 210 2.14 -15.92 1.67
N LEU A 211 0.82 -16.18 1.62
CA LEU A 211 0.23 -17.22 0.77
C LEU A 211 0.49 -16.94 -0.72
N ALA A 212 0.30 -15.70 -1.16
CA ALA A 212 0.56 -15.30 -2.54
C ALA A 212 2.05 -15.36 -2.94
N ARG A 213 2.97 -15.44 -1.98
CA ARG A 213 4.39 -15.69 -2.23
C ARG A 213 4.73 -17.18 -2.32
N LYS A 214 4.07 -18.02 -1.53
CA LYS A 214 4.31 -19.47 -1.51
C LYS A 214 3.99 -20.19 -2.82
N VAL A 215 3.14 -19.60 -3.67
CA VAL A 215 2.78 -20.17 -4.98
C VAL A 215 3.73 -19.78 -6.09
N LEU A 216 4.72 -18.90 -5.82
CA LEU A 216 5.66 -18.46 -6.85
C LEU A 216 6.68 -19.56 -7.19
N PRO A 217 7.09 -19.67 -8.46
CA PRO A 217 8.11 -20.62 -8.85
C PRO A 217 9.48 -20.26 -8.27
N GLU A 218 10.22 -21.25 -7.77
CA GLU A 218 11.60 -21.06 -7.30
C GLU A 218 12.58 -20.89 -8.46
N ASN A 219 12.28 -21.47 -9.63
CA ASN A 219 13.10 -21.40 -10.83
C ASN A 219 12.25 -20.98 -12.03
N VAL A 220 12.84 -20.17 -12.89
CA VAL A 220 12.19 -19.70 -14.14
C VAL A 220 13.13 -19.91 -15.32
N SER A 221 12.56 -20.17 -16.52
CA SER A 221 13.35 -20.27 -17.72
C SER A 221 13.94 -18.92 -18.14
N LEU A 222 15.10 -18.93 -18.79
CA LEU A 222 15.69 -17.69 -19.35
C LEU A 222 14.73 -16.99 -20.33
N GLY A 223 13.94 -17.76 -21.10
CA GLY A 223 12.93 -17.19 -21.99
C GLY A 223 11.86 -16.39 -21.23
N HIS A 224 11.38 -16.87 -20.08
CA HIS A 224 10.44 -16.15 -19.23
C HIS A 224 11.09 -14.88 -18.65
N VAL A 225 12.36 -14.94 -18.26
CA VAL A 225 13.10 -13.77 -17.77
C VAL A 225 13.20 -12.70 -18.86
N VAL A 226 13.58 -13.08 -20.10
CA VAL A 226 13.67 -12.14 -21.23
C VAL A 226 12.31 -11.49 -21.53
N HIS A 227 11.22 -12.29 -21.52
CA HIS A 227 9.87 -11.78 -21.74
C HIS A 227 9.48 -10.74 -20.67
N ASN A 228 9.54 -11.10 -19.39
CA ASN A 228 9.19 -10.19 -18.31
C ASN A 228 10.11 -8.95 -18.26
N LEU A 229 11.40 -9.11 -18.52
CA LEU A 229 12.35 -7.99 -18.55
C LEU A 229 12.02 -7.00 -19.67
N SER A 230 11.69 -7.50 -20.88
CA SER A 230 11.30 -6.63 -22.00
C SER A 230 10.01 -5.86 -21.71
N ASN A 231 9.03 -6.52 -21.09
CA ASN A 231 7.77 -5.91 -20.70
C ASN A 231 7.97 -4.89 -19.55
N ALA A 232 8.77 -5.21 -18.54
CA ALA A 232 9.11 -4.26 -17.48
C ALA A 232 9.81 -3.01 -18.04
N ALA A 233 10.77 -3.19 -18.95
CA ALA A 233 11.42 -2.05 -19.64
C ALA A 233 10.41 -1.23 -20.45
N THR A 234 9.43 -1.87 -21.10
CA THR A 234 8.37 -1.19 -21.85
C THR A 234 7.46 -0.38 -20.94
N VAL A 235 7.07 -0.91 -19.77
CA VAL A 235 6.31 -0.16 -18.74
C VAL A 235 7.07 1.10 -18.32
N VAL A 236 8.36 0.96 -17.97
CA VAL A 236 9.19 2.11 -17.55
C VAL A 236 9.31 3.13 -18.67
N ALA A 237 9.57 2.69 -19.91
CA ALA A 237 9.63 3.59 -21.06
C ALA A 237 8.30 4.32 -21.27
N GLY A 238 7.16 3.64 -21.12
CA GLY A 238 5.83 4.23 -21.22
C GLY A 238 5.60 5.34 -20.18
N PHE A 239 6.01 5.12 -18.91
CA PHE A 239 5.92 6.15 -17.87
C PHE A 239 6.85 7.36 -18.20
N VAL A 240 8.07 7.13 -18.67
CA VAL A 240 9.02 8.20 -19.03
C VAL A 240 8.50 8.99 -20.21
N LEU A 241 7.99 8.33 -21.25
CA LEU A 241 7.48 8.94 -22.48
C LEU A 241 6.04 9.47 -22.34
N LYS A 242 5.37 9.24 -21.20
CA LYS A 242 3.97 9.63 -20.97
C LYS A 242 2.98 8.95 -21.93
N ASP A 243 3.26 7.72 -22.32
CA ASP A 243 2.45 6.94 -23.26
C ASP A 243 1.72 5.83 -22.53
N VAL A 244 0.40 6.03 -22.27
CA VAL A 244 -0.45 5.05 -21.59
C VAL A 244 -0.59 3.73 -22.37
N ASN A 245 -0.58 3.80 -23.72
CA ASN A 245 -0.61 2.61 -24.57
C ASN A 245 0.67 1.77 -24.39
N MET A 246 1.81 2.43 -24.31
CA MET A 246 3.08 1.75 -24.09
C MET A 246 3.14 1.12 -22.71
N ILE A 247 2.65 1.82 -21.65
CA ILE A 247 2.50 1.25 -20.31
C ILE A 247 1.66 -0.03 -20.38
N ALA A 248 0.47 0.05 -20.98
CA ALA A 248 -0.47 -1.06 -21.05
C ALA A 248 0.10 -2.29 -21.80
N ARG A 249 0.79 -2.06 -22.91
CA ARG A 249 1.46 -3.14 -23.67
C ARG A 249 2.53 -3.88 -22.88
N GLY A 250 3.18 -3.18 -21.94
CA GLY A 250 4.17 -3.78 -21.06
C GLY A 250 3.58 -4.49 -19.84
N ILE A 251 2.28 -4.35 -19.56
CA ILE A 251 1.62 -5.01 -18.43
C ILE A 251 1.24 -6.45 -18.80
N GLU A 252 2.22 -7.25 -19.11
CA GLU A 252 2.07 -8.68 -19.31
C GLU A 252 3.14 -9.41 -18.51
N ASP A 253 2.69 -10.30 -17.64
CA ASP A 253 3.54 -11.08 -16.73
C ASP A 253 3.28 -12.57 -16.97
N ILE A 254 4.31 -13.30 -17.36
CA ILE A 254 4.21 -14.75 -17.59
C ILE A 254 4.86 -15.59 -16.48
N ILE A 255 5.26 -14.95 -15.37
CA ILE A 255 5.90 -15.61 -14.22
C ILE A 255 4.98 -15.55 -13.00
N VAL A 256 4.70 -14.36 -12.50
CA VAL A 256 4.01 -14.15 -11.22
C VAL A 256 2.49 -14.20 -11.38
N GLU A 257 1.93 -13.55 -12.41
CA GLU A 257 0.49 -13.53 -12.65
C GLU A 257 -0.09 -14.93 -12.88
N PRO A 258 0.49 -15.80 -13.76
CA PRO A 258 0.01 -17.18 -13.92
C PRO A 258 0.06 -17.99 -12.63
N ALA A 259 1.08 -17.78 -11.79
CA ALA A 259 1.21 -18.48 -10.52
C ALA A 259 0.15 -18.03 -9.49
N ARG A 260 -0.32 -16.77 -9.56
CA ARG A 260 -1.27 -16.18 -8.61
C ARG A 260 -2.73 -16.19 -9.08
N LYS A 261 -3.01 -16.24 -10.37
CA LYS A 261 -4.37 -16.03 -10.89
C LYS A 261 -5.41 -17.00 -10.31
N HIS A 262 -5.00 -18.24 -9.96
CA HIS A 262 -5.89 -19.21 -9.33
C HIS A 262 -6.33 -18.83 -7.90
N LEU A 263 -5.64 -17.87 -7.25
CA LEU A 263 -6.02 -17.30 -5.95
C LEU A 263 -7.10 -16.21 -6.07
N ILE A 264 -7.45 -15.84 -7.31
CA ILE A 264 -8.42 -14.77 -7.60
C ILE A 264 -9.58 -15.40 -8.37
N PRO A 265 -10.73 -15.60 -7.73
CA PRO A 265 -11.89 -16.13 -8.43
C PRO A 265 -12.26 -15.27 -9.63
N CYS A 266 -12.69 -15.90 -10.70
CA CYS A 266 -13.12 -15.23 -11.94
C CYS A 266 -12.06 -14.36 -12.64
N PHE A 267 -10.77 -14.53 -12.37
CA PHE A 267 -9.71 -13.70 -12.93
C PHE A 267 -9.83 -13.53 -14.45
N ASP A 268 -9.91 -14.64 -15.18
CA ASP A 268 -9.94 -14.63 -16.66
C ASP A 268 -11.23 -13.95 -17.19
N ASN A 269 -12.38 -14.14 -16.52
CA ASN A 269 -13.65 -13.52 -16.90
C ASN A 269 -13.64 -12.00 -16.68
N VAL A 270 -13.13 -11.56 -15.53
CA VAL A 270 -13.01 -10.12 -15.21
C VAL A 270 -12.05 -9.44 -16.19
N ARG A 271 -10.92 -10.09 -16.50
CA ARG A 271 -9.94 -9.59 -17.47
C ARG A 271 -10.55 -9.44 -18.85
N ALA A 272 -11.20 -10.49 -19.36
CA ALA A 272 -11.84 -10.47 -20.68
C ALA A 272 -12.93 -9.37 -20.74
N SER A 273 -13.85 -9.33 -19.77
CA SER A 273 -14.92 -8.33 -19.73
C SER A 273 -14.39 -6.90 -19.73
N ALA A 274 -13.31 -6.63 -18.99
CA ALA A 274 -12.73 -5.28 -18.93
C ALA A 274 -12.03 -4.90 -20.25
N LEU A 275 -11.32 -5.83 -20.89
CA LEU A 275 -10.68 -5.60 -22.19
C LEU A 275 -11.71 -5.36 -23.29
N ASP A 276 -12.79 -6.13 -23.32
CA ASP A 276 -13.92 -5.95 -24.26
C ASP A 276 -14.61 -4.62 -24.08
N ALA A 277 -14.65 -4.08 -22.85
CA ALA A 277 -15.17 -2.76 -22.54
C ALA A 277 -14.21 -1.60 -22.89
N GLY A 278 -12.99 -1.91 -23.32
CA GLY A 278 -12.00 -0.95 -23.78
C GLY A 278 -10.90 -0.60 -22.79
N ALA A 279 -10.67 -1.42 -21.76
CA ALA A 279 -9.46 -1.34 -20.95
C ALA A 279 -8.24 -1.67 -21.81
N PHE A 280 -7.14 -0.96 -21.62
CA PHE A 280 -5.90 -1.18 -22.38
C PHE A 280 -5.10 -2.38 -21.84
N ALA A 281 -5.16 -2.60 -20.55
CA ALA A 281 -4.61 -3.77 -19.87
C ALA A 281 -5.34 -4.02 -18.56
N VAL A 282 -5.27 -5.25 -18.06
CA VAL A 282 -5.81 -5.65 -16.76
C VAL A 282 -4.81 -6.58 -16.07
N THR A 283 -4.52 -6.32 -14.81
CA THR A 283 -3.60 -7.15 -14.02
C THR A 283 -4.05 -7.25 -12.57
N ILE A 284 -3.33 -8.05 -11.79
CA ILE A 284 -3.52 -8.17 -10.34
C ILE A 284 -2.99 -6.92 -9.66
N SER A 285 -3.74 -6.34 -8.74
CA SER A 285 -3.24 -5.27 -7.87
C SER A 285 -2.40 -5.87 -6.72
N GLY A 286 -1.11 -5.61 -6.72
CA GLY A 286 -0.17 -6.12 -5.72
C GLY A 286 -0.21 -7.65 -5.60
N ALA A 287 -0.63 -8.15 -4.44
CA ALA A 287 -0.86 -9.58 -4.24
C ALA A 287 -2.33 -10.01 -4.53
N GLY A 288 -3.21 -9.12 -4.98
CA GLY A 288 -4.64 -9.34 -5.18
C GLY A 288 -5.43 -9.33 -3.86
N PRO A 289 -6.68 -9.82 -3.78
CA PRO A 289 -7.48 -10.34 -4.90
C PRO A 289 -8.07 -9.24 -5.78
N SER A 290 -7.85 -7.96 -5.48
CA SER A 290 -8.30 -6.89 -6.36
C SER A 290 -7.57 -6.95 -7.70
N MET A 291 -8.29 -6.63 -8.76
CA MET A 291 -7.77 -6.45 -10.10
C MET A 291 -7.78 -4.98 -10.47
N VAL A 292 -6.87 -4.56 -11.32
CA VAL A 292 -6.76 -3.19 -11.80
C VAL A 292 -6.71 -3.15 -13.32
N ALA A 293 -7.57 -2.34 -13.91
CA ALA A 293 -7.59 -2.04 -15.34
C ALA A 293 -6.85 -0.71 -15.59
N ILE A 294 -6.05 -0.65 -16.65
CA ILE A 294 -5.37 0.54 -17.16
C ILE A 294 -6.22 1.16 -18.26
N VAL A 295 -6.45 2.45 -18.15
CA VAL A 295 -7.35 3.20 -19.04
C VAL A 295 -6.68 4.52 -19.44
N SER A 296 -6.81 4.92 -20.70
CA SER A 296 -6.43 6.27 -21.15
C SER A 296 -7.68 7.15 -21.28
N GLY A 297 -7.66 8.28 -20.59
CA GLY A 297 -8.80 9.19 -20.52
C GLY A 297 -9.97 8.65 -19.66
N GLU A 298 -11.03 9.44 -19.59
CA GLU A 298 -12.16 9.17 -18.67
C GLU A 298 -13.37 8.49 -19.33
N ASP A 299 -13.48 8.53 -20.66
CA ASP A 299 -14.69 8.17 -21.41
C ASP A 299 -15.16 6.73 -21.19
N ARG A 300 -14.24 5.80 -20.94
CA ARG A 300 -14.51 4.37 -20.79
C ARG A 300 -14.57 3.89 -19.34
N LEU A 301 -14.27 4.73 -18.36
CA LEU A 301 -14.14 4.34 -16.95
C LEU A 301 -15.39 3.65 -16.40
N GLU A 302 -16.59 4.19 -16.71
CA GLU A 302 -17.85 3.62 -16.21
C GLU A 302 -18.16 2.28 -16.89
N ALA A 303 -17.96 2.19 -18.21
CA ALA A 303 -18.18 0.95 -18.94
C ALA A 303 -17.25 -0.18 -18.43
N ILE A 304 -15.97 0.13 -18.23
CA ILE A 304 -14.99 -0.81 -17.71
C ILE A 304 -15.33 -1.21 -16.26
N ALA A 305 -15.70 -0.25 -15.40
CA ALA A 305 -16.11 -0.52 -14.03
C ALA A 305 -17.29 -1.49 -13.96
N ASN A 306 -18.31 -1.25 -14.80
CA ASN A 306 -19.47 -2.13 -14.89
C ASN A 306 -19.12 -3.52 -15.43
N SER A 307 -18.28 -3.60 -16.45
CA SER A 307 -17.84 -4.87 -17.03
C SER A 307 -17.02 -5.70 -16.05
N MET A 308 -16.12 -5.10 -15.26
CA MET A 308 -15.39 -5.81 -14.22
C MET A 308 -16.33 -6.35 -13.14
N ARG A 309 -17.38 -5.59 -12.78
CA ARG A 309 -18.39 -6.05 -11.82
C ARG A 309 -19.18 -7.24 -12.37
N ILE A 310 -19.57 -7.20 -13.65
CA ILE A 310 -20.25 -8.31 -14.33
C ILE A 310 -19.32 -9.53 -14.38
N GLY A 311 -18.02 -9.34 -14.67
CA GLY A 311 -17.03 -10.41 -14.70
C GLY A 311 -16.95 -11.18 -13.38
N PHE A 312 -16.92 -10.49 -12.22
CA PHE A 312 -17.00 -11.14 -10.92
C PHE A 312 -18.36 -11.77 -10.64
N GLY A 313 -19.44 -11.15 -11.10
CA GLY A 313 -20.82 -11.67 -10.98
C GLY A 313 -21.01 -13.04 -11.64
N GLN A 314 -20.22 -13.37 -12.66
CA GLN A 314 -20.25 -14.70 -13.31
C GLN A 314 -19.80 -15.85 -12.36
N CYS A 315 -19.11 -15.52 -11.27
CA CYS A 315 -18.77 -16.46 -10.21
C CYS A 315 -19.58 -16.20 -8.92
N GLU A 316 -20.75 -15.58 -9.03
CA GLU A 316 -21.63 -15.26 -7.89
C GLU A 316 -20.96 -14.35 -6.82
N LEU A 317 -19.93 -13.60 -7.21
CA LEU A 317 -19.26 -12.66 -6.31
C LEU A 317 -19.79 -11.23 -6.52
N THR A 318 -20.05 -10.57 -5.42
CA THR A 318 -20.23 -9.11 -5.43
C THR A 318 -18.89 -8.44 -5.72
N CYS A 319 -18.91 -7.23 -6.27
CA CYS A 319 -17.70 -6.48 -6.57
C CYS A 319 -17.96 -4.99 -6.40
N THR A 320 -17.07 -4.33 -5.65
CA THR A 320 -17.00 -2.87 -5.60
C THR A 320 -15.97 -2.39 -6.61
N THR A 321 -16.34 -1.45 -7.48
CA THR A 321 -15.42 -0.85 -8.45
C THR A 321 -15.13 0.58 -8.09
N ILE A 322 -13.86 1.01 -8.24
CA ILE A 322 -13.39 2.36 -7.93
C ILE A 322 -12.60 2.89 -9.11
N LYS A 323 -13.04 4.02 -9.64
CA LYS A 323 -12.35 4.78 -10.67
C LYS A 323 -11.39 5.73 -9.98
N CYS A 324 -10.14 5.76 -10.39
CA CYS A 324 -9.12 6.61 -9.80
C CYS A 324 -8.02 6.97 -10.79
N SER A 325 -7.12 7.82 -10.35
CA SER A 325 -5.93 8.28 -11.09
C SER A 325 -4.70 8.17 -10.20
N PRO A 326 -3.49 8.26 -10.77
CA PRO A 326 -2.28 8.39 -9.97
C PRO A 326 -2.37 9.54 -8.97
N SER A 327 -1.79 9.35 -7.79
CA SER A 327 -1.86 10.29 -6.67
C SER A 327 -0.48 10.81 -6.29
N LYS A 328 -0.48 12.00 -5.67
CA LYS A 328 0.67 12.48 -4.91
C LYS A 328 0.86 11.61 -3.66
N GLY A 329 2.09 11.55 -3.15
CA GLY A 329 2.43 10.78 -1.96
C GLY A 329 1.86 11.33 -0.67
N ALA A 330 2.37 10.78 0.43
CA ALA A 330 1.97 11.18 1.78
C ALA A 330 2.12 12.69 2.00
N ARG A 331 1.17 13.27 2.74
CA ARG A 331 1.07 14.71 2.96
C ARG A 331 0.59 15.02 4.37
N ILE A 332 1.01 16.17 4.88
CA ILE A 332 0.48 16.70 6.15
C ILE A 332 -0.89 17.32 5.90
N VAL A 333 -1.85 16.95 6.73
CA VAL A 333 -3.23 17.43 6.68
C VAL A 333 -3.47 18.53 7.72
N SER A 334 -2.93 18.35 8.94
CA SER A 334 -3.05 19.36 9.99
C SER A 334 -1.88 19.30 10.96
N LYS A 335 -1.59 20.48 11.56
CA LYS A 335 -0.67 20.67 12.69
C LYS A 335 -1.38 21.50 13.74
N LYS A 336 -1.40 21.07 15.00
CA LYS A 336 -2.03 21.76 16.12
C LYS A 336 -1.06 21.89 17.28
#